data_f429640ec3fc4bb889f0e921b7a12c31
#
_entry.id   f429640ec3fc4bb889f0e921b7a12c31
#
_cell.length_a   1.000
_cell.length_b   1.000
_cell.length_c   1.000
_cell.angle_alpha   90.00
_cell.angle_beta   90.00
_cell.angle_gamma   90.00
#
_symmetry.space_group_name_H-M   'P 1'
#
loop_
_entity.id
_entity.type
_entity.pdbx_description
1 polymer ?
#
loop_
_entity_poly.entity_id
_entity_poly.type
_entity_poly.pdbx_seq_one_letter_code
_entity_poly.pdbx_strand_id
1 'polypeptide(L)'
;MTSTDRVAVSRVVDASAATVFRIVSDPDGHVEIDGSGMLEAAPNARRLEAVGDTFDMDMDRAPLGDIPLGKYKVRNTVTKFVPDSLVEWNVGGVERPPLGHVYGWEITPVGDAQSEVTNYCDWSNVDLNSLPEQMRDRFKFPIVPIAMMERSVENLARIAREK
;
A
#
# COMPACT_ATOMS: atom_id res chain seq x y z
N MET A 1 24.57 2.39 4.36
CA MET A 1 24.19 2.74 2.98
C MET A 1 22.67 2.84 2.88
N THR A 2 22.18 3.99 2.47
CA THR A 2 20.74 4.18 2.29
C THR A 2 20.32 3.45 1.01
N SER A 3 19.31 2.59 1.10
CA SER A 3 18.75 1.96 -0.09
C SER A 3 18.07 3.03 -0.96
N THR A 4 18.39 3.04 -2.25
CA THR A 4 17.70 3.89 -3.23
C THR A 4 16.41 3.23 -3.73
N ASP A 5 16.11 2.02 -3.27
CA ASP A 5 14.99 1.20 -3.74
C ASP A 5 13.81 1.23 -2.77
N ARG A 6 13.73 2.27 -1.96
CA ARG A 6 12.66 2.44 -0.98
C ARG A 6 12.31 3.91 -0.81
N VAL A 7 11.02 4.20 -0.72
CA VAL A 7 10.51 5.51 -0.31
C VAL A 7 9.56 5.32 0.86
N ALA A 8 9.51 6.31 1.74
CA ALA A 8 8.64 6.28 2.91
C ALA A 8 8.14 7.70 3.23
N VAL A 9 6.91 7.76 3.72
CA VAL A 9 6.26 9.00 4.19
C VAL A 9 5.79 8.74 5.60
N SER A 10 6.16 9.60 6.54
CA SER A 10 5.80 9.45 7.96
C SER A 10 5.05 10.65 8.49
N ARG A 11 4.17 10.40 9.44
CA ARG A 11 3.41 11.45 10.13
C ARG A 11 2.97 10.97 11.50
N VAL A 12 2.94 11.87 12.48
CA VAL A 12 2.29 11.63 13.78
C VAL A 12 0.80 11.88 13.62
N VAL A 13 0.00 10.92 14.06
CA VAL A 13 -1.46 10.90 13.92
C VAL A 13 -2.10 10.89 15.30
N ASP A 14 -3.17 11.67 15.47
CA ASP A 14 -3.94 11.74 16.73
C ASP A 14 -4.90 10.56 16.85
N ALA A 15 -4.34 9.37 16.92
CA ALA A 15 -5.08 8.12 17.12
C ALA A 15 -4.14 7.06 17.69
N SER A 16 -4.71 6.09 18.42
CA SER A 16 -3.93 4.98 18.95
C SER A 16 -3.44 4.07 17.84
N ALA A 17 -2.36 3.33 18.11
CA ALA A 17 -1.83 2.36 17.16
C ALA A 17 -2.89 1.32 16.76
N ALA A 18 -3.71 0.86 17.68
CA ALA A 18 -4.79 -0.09 17.41
C ALA A 18 -5.82 0.50 16.44
N THR A 19 -6.21 1.76 16.62
CA THR A 19 -7.17 2.42 15.74
C THR A 19 -6.60 2.55 14.31
N VAL A 20 -5.36 2.99 14.20
CA VAL A 20 -4.69 3.13 12.89
C VAL A 20 -4.56 1.76 12.22
N PHE A 21 -4.11 0.76 12.96
CA PHE A 21 -3.90 -0.59 12.42
C PHE A 21 -5.20 -1.20 11.91
N ARG A 22 -6.30 -0.93 12.58
CA ARG A 22 -7.62 -1.41 12.15
C ARG A 22 -8.01 -0.90 10.78
N ILE A 23 -7.58 0.31 10.42
CA ILE A 23 -7.83 0.90 9.10
C ILE A 23 -6.91 0.25 8.05
N VAL A 24 -5.61 0.16 8.33
CA VAL A 24 -4.62 -0.30 7.33
C VAL A 24 -4.59 -1.83 7.18
N SER A 25 -5.19 -2.58 8.09
CA SER A 25 -5.35 -4.03 7.97
C SER A 25 -6.68 -4.44 7.35
N ASP A 26 -7.47 -3.48 6.89
CA ASP A 26 -8.76 -3.70 6.24
C ASP A 26 -8.66 -3.24 4.78
N PRO A 27 -8.81 -4.12 3.78
CA PRO A 27 -8.77 -3.71 2.38
C PRO A 27 -9.76 -2.60 2.01
N ASP A 28 -10.95 -2.56 2.62
CA ASP A 28 -11.88 -1.44 2.44
C ASP A 28 -11.29 -0.14 3.01
N GLY A 29 -10.51 -0.25 4.09
CA GLY A 29 -9.77 0.88 4.64
C GLY A 29 -8.75 1.44 3.65
N HIS A 30 -8.08 0.57 2.88
CA HIS A 30 -7.15 1.01 1.84
C HIS A 30 -7.85 1.87 0.79
N VAL A 31 -9.05 1.47 0.37
CA VAL A 31 -9.84 2.26 -0.58
C VAL A 31 -10.23 3.61 0.03
N GLU A 32 -10.65 3.60 1.28
CA GLU A 32 -11.11 4.80 1.98
C GLU A 32 -10.02 5.87 2.12
N ILE A 33 -8.77 5.44 2.38
CA ILE A 33 -7.66 6.38 2.59
C ILE A 33 -6.85 6.66 1.31
N ASP A 34 -7.11 5.95 0.21
CA ASP A 34 -6.29 6.05 -0.98
C ASP A 34 -6.16 7.48 -1.50
N GLY A 35 -4.92 7.95 -1.62
CA GLY A 35 -4.59 9.27 -2.16
C GLY A 35 -4.17 9.25 -3.63
N SER A 36 -4.11 8.06 -4.25
CA SER A 36 -3.68 7.93 -5.64
C SER A 36 -4.82 8.07 -6.65
N GLY A 37 -6.05 7.78 -6.21
CA GLY A 37 -7.20 7.68 -7.11
C GLY A 37 -7.26 6.37 -7.88
N MET A 38 -6.32 5.45 -7.64
CA MET A 38 -6.25 4.18 -8.35
C MET A 38 -7.15 3.10 -7.77
N LEU A 39 -7.36 3.10 -6.45
CA LEU A 39 -8.11 2.05 -5.76
C LEU A 39 -9.60 2.35 -5.85
N GLU A 40 -10.34 1.50 -6.55
CA GLU A 40 -11.78 1.69 -6.74
C GLU A 40 -12.61 0.89 -5.75
N ALA A 41 -12.26 -0.37 -5.54
CA ALA A 41 -13.01 -1.25 -4.65
C ALA A 41 -12.16 -2.46 -4.24
N ALA A 42 -12.46 -3.02 -3.07
CA ALA A 42 -11.87 -4.27 -2.60
C ALA A 42 -12.97 -5.35 -2.60
N PRO A 43 -13.15 -6.08 -3.70
CA PRO A 43 -14.20 -7.10 -3.78
C PRO A 43 -13.92 -8.23 -2.77
N ASN A 44 -14.95 -8.64 -2.06
CA ASN A 44 -14.86 -9.70 -1.04
C ASN A 44 -13.86 -9.38 0.08
N ALA A 45 -13.75 -8.12 0.44
CA ALA A 45 -12.80 -7.67 1.45
C ALA A 45 -13.00 -8.37 2.79
N ARG A 46 -11.90 -8.83 3.38
CA ARG A 46 -11.86 -9.37 4.74
C ARG A 46 -10.68 -8.73 5.45
N ARG A 47 -10.82 -8.52 6.75
CA ARG A 47 -9.72 -8.01 7.55
C ARG A 47 -8.52 -8.95 7.45
N LEU A 48 -7.35 -8.38 7.26
CA LEU A 48 -6.09 -9.13 7.19
C LEU A 48 -5.69 -9.58 8.59
N GLU A 49 -5.24 -10.82 8.73
CA GLU A 49 -4.94 -11.40 10.05
C GLU A 49 -3.55 -12.04 10.11
N ALA A 50 -2.97 -12.39 8.96
CA ALA A 50 -1.70 -13.13 8.94
C ALA A 50 -0.98 -13.00 7.61
N VAL A 51 0.32 -13.31 7.64
CA VAL A 51 1.12 -13.51 6.43
C VAL A 51 0.48 -14.61 5.58
N GLY A 52 0.39 -14.37 4.27
CA GLY A 52 -0.24 -15.28 3.34
C GLY A 52 -1.68 -14.94 3.02
N ASP A 53 -2.32 -14.08 3.81
CA ASP A 53 -3.67 -13.60 3.48
C ASP A 53 -3.61 -12.83 2.17
N THR A 54 -4.64 -13.00 1.35
CA THR A 54 -4.75 -12.32 0.07
C THR A 54 -5.95 -11.38 0.06
N PHE A 55 -5.84 -10.34 -0.74
CA PHE A 55 -6.97 -9.44 -1.00
C PHE A 55 -6.90 -8.93 -2.43
N ASP A 56 -8.06 -8.92 -3.06
CA ASP A 56 -8.19 -8.42 -4.43
C ASP A 56 -8.53 -6.93 -4.40
N MET A 57 -8.05 -6.19 -5.39
CA MET A 57 -8.32 -4.78 -5.50
C MET A 57 -8.66 -4.45 -6.94
N ASP A 58 -9.79 -3.76 -7.14
CA ASP A 58 -10.15 -3.18 -8.43
C ASP A 58 -9.41 -1.86 -8.57
N MET A 59 -8.65 -1.71 -9.65
CA MET A 59 -7.74 -0.61 -9.88
C MET A 59 -8.06 0.14 -11.16
N ASP A 60 -7.69 1.42 -11.18
CA ASP A 60 -7.69 2.25 -12.38
C ASP A 60 -6.32 2.89 -12.54
N ARG A 61 -5.66 2.65 -13.66
CA ARG A 61 -4.33 3.21 -13.95
C ARG A 61 -4.37 4.65 -14.44
N ALA A 62 -5.53 5.11 -14.88
CA ALA A 62 -5.68 6.45 -15.46
C ALA A 62 -5.12 7.59 -14.59
N PRO A 63 -5.32 7.60 -13.24
CA PRO A 63 -4.76 8.67 -12.42
C PRO A 63 -3.24 8.82 -12.47
N LEU A 64 -2.50 7.75 -12.77
CA LEU A 64 -1.02 7.82 -12.91
C LEU A 64 -0.60 8.35 -14.27
N GLY A 65 -1.36 8.09 -15.32
CA GLY A 65 -1.07 8.55 -16.67
C GLY A 65 0.21 7.99 -17.29
N ASP A 66 0.75 6.88 -16.73
CA ASP A 66 2.02 6.30 -17.18
C ASP A 66 1.86 5.19 -18.21
N ILE A 67 0.86 4.33 -18.03
CA ILE A 67 0.57 3.20 -18.92
C ILE A 67 -0.91 3.21 -19.26
N PRO A 68 -1.28 3.02 -20.55
CA PRO A 68 -2.69 3.03 -20.96
C PRO A 68 -3.39 1.71 -20.63
N LEU A 69 -3.34 1.30 -19.37
CA LEU A 69 -3.90 0.04 -18.91
C LEU A 69 -5.39 0.14 -18.59
N GLY A 70 -5.88 1.34 -18.22
CA GLY A 70 -7.25 1.54 -17.79
C GLY A 70 -7.58 0.78 -16.50
N LYS A 71 -8.73 0.15 -16.46
CA LYS A 71 -9.18 -0.62 -15.31
C LYS A 71 -8.62 -2.03 -15.32
N TYR A 72 -8.16 -2.48 -14.15
CA TYR A 72 -7.55 -3.81 -13.99
C TYR A 72 -7.72 -4.29 -12.55
N LYS A 73 -7.35 -5.53 -12.31
CA LYS A 73 -7.43 -6.15 -10.98
C LYS A 73 -6.05 -6.61 -10.54
N VAL A 74 -5.77 -6.48 -9.26
CA VAL A 74 -4.57 -7.05 -8.64
C VAL A 74 -4.99 -7.98 -7.52
N ARG A 75 -4.14 -8.95 -7.23
CA ARG A 75 -4.24 -9.79 -6.05
C ARG A 75 -3.00 -9.56 -5.20
N ASN A 76 -3.22 -9.02 -4.03
CA ASN A 76 -2.15 -8.70 -3.09
C ASN A 76 -2.03 -9.81 -2.06
N THR A 77 -0.80 -10.12 -1.66
CA THR A 77 -0.52 -11.14 -0.65
C THR A 77 0.26 -10.50 0.50
N VAL A 78 -0.22 -10.68 1.72
CA VAL A 78 0.45 -10.16 2.92
C VAL A 78 1.78 -10.88 3.12
N THR A 79 2.85 -10.11 3.21
CA THR A 79 4.23 -10.60 3.37
C THR A 79 4.78 -10.40 4.77
N LYS A 80 4.27 -9.41 5.51
CA LYS A 80 4.60 -9.16 6.92
C LYS A 80 3.36 -8.74 7.66
N PHE A 81 3.20 -9.23 8.88
CA PHE A 81 2.06 -8.91 9.71
C PHE A 81 2.45 -8.97 11.19
N VAL A 82 2.38 -7.81 11.85
CA VAL A 82 2.56 -7.70 13.30
C VAL A 82 1.38 -6.88 13.83
N PRO A 83 0.50 -7.45 14.66
CA PRO A 83 -0.67 -6.72 15.15
C PRO A 83 -0.31 -5.35 15.71
N ASP A 84 -1.09 -4.35 15.35
CA ASP A 84 -0.95 -2.95 15.78
C ASP A 84 0.36 -2.26 15.39
N SER A 85 1.23 -2.92 14.61
CA SER A 85 2.56 -2.41 14.27
C SER A 85 2.90 -2.40 12.80
N LEU A 86 2.53 -3.45 12.06
CA LEU A 86 3.03 -3.60 10.69
C LEU A 86 2.10 -4.47 9.85
N VAL A 87 1.77 -3.99 8.66
CA VAL A 87 1.21 -4.81 7.59
C VAL A 87 1.92 -4.46 6.29
N GLU A 88 2.41 -5.47 5.59
CA GLU A 88 3.08 -5.31 4.31
C GLU A 88 2.51 -6.33 3.33
N TRP A 89 2.42 -5.94 2.07
CA TRP A 89 1.93 -6.85 1.02
C TRP A 89 2.69 -6.62 -0.28
N ASN A 90 2.78 -7.69 -1.08
CA ASN A 90 3.24 -7.57 -2.45
C ASN A 90 2.05 -7.36 -3.38
N VAL A 91 2.31 -6.96 -4.62
CA VAL A 91 1.27 -6.71 -5.62
C VAL A 91 1.46 -7.69 -6.77
N GLY A 92 0.44 -8.53 -6.99
CA GLY A 92 0.43 -9.48 -8.09
C GLY A 92 -0.80 -9.29 -8.98
N GLY A 93 -0.79 -9.92 -10.14
CA GLY A 93 -1.99 -10.07 -10.95
C GLY A 93 -2.77 -11.28 -10.50
N VAL A 94 -4.04 -11.38 -10.89
CA VAL A 94 -4.88 -12.55 -10.57
C VAL A 94 -4.27 -13.83 -11.15
N GLU A 95 -3.63 -13.72 -12.31
CA GLU A 95 -2.99 -14.83 -13.01
C GLU A 95 -1.48 -14.67 -13.20
N ARG A 96 -0.89 -13.70 -12.50
CA ARG A 96 0.54 -13.40 -12.63
C ARG A 96 1.20 -13.39 -11.27
N PRO A 97 2.46 -13.87 -11.18
CA PRO A 97 3.20 -13.76 -9.93
C PRO A 97 3.48 -12.27 -9.60
N PRO A 98 3.71 -11.96 -8.32
CA PRO A 98 4.11 -10.61 -7.93
C PRO A 98 5.39 -10.19 -8.62
N LEU A 99 5.47 -8.90 -8.97
CA LEU A 99 6.67 -8.32 -9.57
C LEU A 99 7.83 -8.21 -8.58
N GLY A 100 7.51 -8.12 -7.29
CA GLY A 100 8.51 -8.09 -6.22
C GLY A 100 8.51 -6.83 -5.37
N HIS A 101 7.78 -5.77 -5.80
CA HIS A 101 7.64 -4.60 -4.95
C HIS A 101 6.60 -4.82 -3.87
N VAL A 102 6.80 -4.15 -2.74
CA VAL A 102 5.91 -4.23 -1.59
C VAL A 102 5.49 -2.84 -1.15
N TYR A 103 4.30 -2.76 -0.59
CA TYR A 103 3.81 -1.60 0.13
C TYR A 103 3.56 -1.99 1.58
N GLY A 104 3.75 -1.07 2.48
CA GLY A 104 3.51 -1.35 3.89
C GLY A 104 3.13 -0.13 4.70
N TRP A 105 2.58 -0.42 5.86
CA TRP A 105 2.26 0.55 6.89
C TRP A 105 2.94 0.11 8.18
N GLU A 106 3.79 0.97 8.73
CA GLU A 106 4.41 0.78 10.04
C GLU A 106 3.80 1.76 11.02
N ILE A 107 3.49 1.29 12.21
CA ILE A 107 2.84 2.08 13.25
C ILE A 107 3.62 1.94 14.54
N THR A 108 4.03 3.08 15.11
CA THR A 108 4.75 3.12 16.38
C THR A 108 3.99 4.02 17.35
N PRO A 109 3.55 3.52 18.50
CA PRO A 109 2.91 4.37 19.50
C PRO A 109 3.89 5.46 19.98
N VAL A 110 3.42 6.71 20.07
CA VAL A 110 4.18 7.82 20.64
C VAL A 110 3.46 8.42 21.84
N GLY A 111 2.47 7.69 22.35
CA GLY A 111 1.60 8.03 23.46
C GLY A 111 0.36 7.18 23.40
N ASP A 112 -0.52 7.26 24.41
CA ASP A 112 -1.73 6.44 24.46
C ASP A 112 -2.72 6.77 23.33
N ALA A 113 -2.70 8.02 22.86
CA ALA A 113 -3.66 8.52 21.89
C ALA A 113 -2.99 9.03 20.61
N GLN A 114 -1.69 8.76 20.42
CA GLN A 114 -0.96 9.19 19.24
C GLN A 114 -0.04 8.10 18.72
N SER A 115 0.18 8.11 17.41
CA SER A 115 1.03 7.13 16.74
C SER A 115 1.83 7.80 15.62
N GLU A 116 3.07 7.37 15.44
CA GLU A 116 3.81 7.69 14.23
C GLU A 116 3.47 6.63 13.19
N VAL A 117 2.99 7.07 12.04
CA VAL A 117 2.56 6.19 10.96
C VAL A 117 3.46 6.41 9.76
N THR A 118 3.97 5.33 9.20
CA THR A 118 4.82 5.36 8.01
C THR A 118 4.21 4.49 6.92
N ASN A 119 3.98 5.08 5.75
CA ASN A 119 3.63 4.34 4.54
C ASN A 119 4.91 4.23 3.70
N TYR A 120 5.23 3.04 3.23
CA TYR A 120 6.43 2.83 2.43
C TYR A 120 6.17 1.94 1.22
N CYS A 121 7.02 2.11 0.23
CA CYS A 121 7.14 1.22 -0.93
C CYS A 121 8.60 0.80 -1.07
N ASP A 122 8.84 -0.49 -1.20
CA ASP A 122 10.18 -1.04 -1.37
C ASP A 122 10.20 -1.92 -2.62
N TRP A 123 11.14 -1.64 -3.53
CA TRP A 123 11.26 -2.39 -4.80
C TRP A 123 12.62 -3.03 -4.98
N SER A 124 13.35 -3.26 -3.87
CA SER A 124 14.67 -3.87 -3.90
C SER A 124 14.67 -5.31 -4.46
N ASN A 125 13.54 -5.99 -4.37
CA ASN A 125 13.39 -7.38 -4.85
C ASN A 125 12.68 -7.49 -6.22
N VAL A 126 12.48 -6.38 -6.91
CA VAL A 126 11.83 -6.41 -8.21
C VAL A 126 12.75 -7.02 -9.26
N ASP A 127 12.22 -7.98 -10.03
CA ASP A 127 12.89 -8.56 -11.17
C ASP A 127 12.19 -8.09 -12.46
N LEU A 128 12.75 -7.07 -13.09
CA LEU A 128 12.22 -6.53 -14.34
C LEU A 128 12.34 -7.51 -15.51
N ASN A 129 13.21 -8.52 -15.39
CA ASN A 129 13.34 -9.55 -16.42
C ASN A 129 12.14 -10.48 -16.48
N SER A 130 11.29 -10.47 -15.45
CA SER A 130 10.03 -11.21 -15.45
C SER A 130 8.97 -10.56 -16.36
N LEU A 131 9.20 -9.32 -16.79
CA LEU A 131 8.28 -8.58 -17.66
C LEU A 131 8.68 -8.74 -19.13
N PRO A 132 7.70 -8.66 -20.06
CA PRO A 132 8.02 -8.54 -21.49
C PRO A 132 8.94 -7.33 -21.73
N GLU A 133 9.87 -7.48 -22.65
CA GLU A 133 10.88 -6.45 -22.94
C GLU A 133 10.28 -5.07 -23.19
N GLN A 134 9.19 -5.01 -23.95
CA GLN A 134 8.52 -3.76 -24.30
C GLN A 134 7.86 -3.07 -23.10
N MET A 135 7.68 -3.79 -21.98
CA MET A 135 7.08 -3.24 -20.77
C MET A 135 8.10 -2.80 -19.72
N ARG A 136 9.35 -3.31 -19.80
CA ARG A 136 10.37 -3.05 -18.78
C ARG A 136 10.65 -1.56 -18.58
N ASP A 137 10.73 -0.80 -19.66
CA ASP A 137 11.02 0.63 -19.61
C ASP A 137 9.85 1.48 -19.10
N ARG A 138 8.65 0.89 -19.05
CA ARG A 138 7.45 1.59 -18.62
C ARG A 138 7.22 1.50 -17.11
N PHE A 139 7.84 0.53 -16.45
CA PHE A 139 7.72 0.37 -15.00
C PHE A 139 8.84 1.14 -14.31
N LYS A 140 8.47 2.26 -13.70
CA LYS A 140 9.39 3.08 -12.91
C LYS A 140 8.91 3.05 -11.46
N PHE A 141 9.86 2.93 -10.56
CA PHE A 141 9.57 2.89 -9.13
C PHE A 141 10.04 4.18 -8.45
N PRO A 142 9.28 4.70 -7.48
CA PRO A 142 8.00 4.16 -7.03
C PRO A 142 6.91 4.32 -8.08
N ILE A 143 6.03 3.31 -8.20
CA ILE A 143 4.90 3.38 -9.14
C ILE A 143 3.94 4.48 -8.70
N VAL A 144 3.61 4.53 -7.42
CA VAL A 144 2.79 5.59 -6.86
C VAL A 144 3.69 6.75 -6.45
N PRO A 145 3.50 7.95 -7.01
CA PRO A 145 4.31 9.11 -6.63
C PRO A 145 4.22 9.43 -5.13
N ILE A 146 5.31 9.96 -4.58
CA ILE A 146 5.39 10.31 -3.15
C ILE A 146 4.26 11.24 -2.73
N ALA A 147 3.90 12.23 -3.56
CA ALA A 147 2.80 13.15 -3.26
C ALA A 147 1.46 12.43 -3.04
N MET A 148 1.22 11.34 -3.75
CA MET A 148 0.03 10.53 -3.56
C MET A 148 0.10 9.71 -2.28
N MET A 149 1.28 9.22 -1.92
CA MET A 149 1.51 8.54 -0.63
C MET A 149 1.29 9.50 0.54
N GLU A 150 1.77 10.73 0.43
CA GLU A 150 1.54 11.77 1.42
C GLU A 150 0.03 12.04 1.59
N ARG A 151 -0.71 12.05 0.50
CA ARG A 151 -2.16 12.25 0.52
C ARG A 151 -2.87 11.09 1.22
N SER A 152 -2.40 9.86 1.01
CA SER A 152 -2.94 8.70 1.72
C SER A 152 -2.72 8.79 3.23
N VAL A 153 -1.53 9.21 3.64
CA VAL A 153 -1.21 9.42 5.07
C VAL A 153 -2.07 10.54 5.66
N GLU A 154 -2.30 11.61 4.92
CA GLU A 154 -3.18 12.71 5.32
C GLU A 154 -4.63 12.23 5.50
N ASN A 155 -5.13 11.46 4.55
CA ASN A 155 -6.48 10.88 4.62
C ASN A 155 -6.60 9.95 5.82
N LEU A 156 -5.60 9.12 6.06
CA LEU A 156 -5.56 8.24 7.22
C LEU A 156 -5.63 9.04 8.52
N ALA A 157 -4.83 10.11 8.61
CA ALA A 157 -4.79 10.95 9.81
C ALA A 157 -6.17 11.55 10.11
N ARG A 158 -6.86 12.01 9.09
CA ARG A 158 -8.20 12.59 9.22
C ARG A 158 -9.23 11.54 9.65
N ILE A 159 -9.23 10.40 8.98
CA ILE A 159 -10.21 9.33 9.24
C ILE A 159 -9.98 8.69 10.60
N ALA A 160 -8.73 8.43 10.97
CA ALA A 160 -8.40 7.82 12.26
C ALA A 160 -8.82 8.70 13.43
N ARG A 161 -8.72 10.03 13.27
CA ARG A 161 -9.13 10.99 14.29
C ARG A 161 -10.64 10.96 14.57
N GLU A 162 -11.43 10.57 13.59
CA GLU A 162 -12.88 10.49 13.68
C GLU A 162 -13.38 9.16 14.29
N LYS A 163 -12.48 8.23 14.51
CA LYS A 163 -12.81 6.90 15.05
C LYS A 163 -12.40 6.79 16.57
#